data_98bf64cff850a23eee44c1293d995720
#
_entry.id   98bf64cff850a23eee44c1293d995720
#
_cell.length_a   1.000
_cell.length_b   1.000
_cell.length_c   1.000
_cell.angle_alpha   90.00
_cell.angle_beta   90.00
_cell.angle_gamma   90.00
#
_symmetry.space_group_name_H-M   'P 1'
#
loop_
_entity.id
_entity.type
_entity.pdbx_description
1 polymer ?
#
loop_
_entity_poly.entity_id
_entity_poly.type
_entity_poly.pdbx_seq_one_letter_code
_entity_poly.pdbx_strand_id
1 'polypeptide(L)'
;MSTVELTRFKVAAEKTAELLAARVEMLADFAADREGFRGARLIQLPGGEWLDIVDWASAEDYAASRAKGANLPGIARFFAAIDEVVSAEEGTTQDS
;
A
#
# COMPACT_ATOMS: atom_id res chain seq x y z
N MET A 1 6.28 -5.11 18.57
CA MET A 1 6.63 -4.20 17.47
C MET A 1 6.12 -4.77 16.17
N SER A 2 5.69 -3.92 15.28
CA SER A 2 5.19 -4.34 13.97
C SER A 2 6.06 -3.76 12.86
N THR A 3 5.93 -4.33 11.68
CA THR A 3 6.62 -3.86 10.48
C THR A 3 5.69 -2.93 9.71
N VAL A 4 6.21 -1.82 9.21
CA VAL A 4 5.44 -0.91 8.36
C VAL A 4 6.11 -0.80 7.01
N GLU A 5 5.24 -0.75 5.99
CA GLU A 5 5.65 -0.51 4.61
C GLU A 5 5.29 0.93 4.29
N LEU A 6 6.27 1.70 3.83
CA LEU A 6 6.10 3.13 3.52
C LEU A 6 6.40 3.34 2.04
N THR A 7 5.38 3.66 1.26
CA THR A 7 5.54 3.88 -0.17
C THR A 7 5.06 5.28 -0.53
N ARG A 8 5.98 6.09 -1.06
CA ARG A 8 5.66 7.43 -1.58
C ARG A 8 5.57 7.33 -3.09
N PHE A 9 4.49 7.89 -3.66
CA PHE A 9 4.26 7.78 -5.10
C PHE A 9 3.51 8.99 -5.63
N LYS A 10 3.49 9.12 -6.96
CA LYS A 10 2.79 10.20 -7.67
C LYS A 10 1.63 9.64 -8.47
N VAL A 11 0.54 10.39 -8.51
CA VAL A 11 -0.64 10.06 -9.30
C VAL A 11 -1.14 11.34 -9.97
N ALA A 12 -1.40 11.25 -11.27
CA ALA A 12 -1.98 12.38 -12.02
C ALA A 12 -3.35 12.73 -11.43
N ALA A 13 -3.68 14.02 -11.42
CA ALA A 13 -4.90 14.51 -10.79
C ALA A 13 -6.15 13.83 -11.34
N GLU A 14 -6.21 13.56 -12.65
CA GLU A 14 -7.35 12.92 -13.28
C GLU A 14 -7.52 11.45 -12.89
N LYS A 15 -6.52 10.84 -12.28
CA LYS A 15 -6.59 9.45 -11.84
C LYS A 15 -6.92 9.30 -10.36
N THR A 16 -7.08 10.39 -9.62
CA THR A 16 -7.30 10.36 -8.17
C THR A 16 -8.54 9.53 -7.81
N ALA A 17 -9.64 9.73 -8.51
CA ALA A 17 -10.87 8.99 -8.23
C ALA A 17 -10.68 7.49 -8.47
N GLU A 18 -9.96 7.13 -9.53
CA GLU A 18 -9.64 5.74 -9.86
C GLU A 18 -8.75 5.11 -8.79
N LEU A 19 -7.73 5.85 -8.32
CA LEU A 19 -6.87 5.39 -7.24
C LEU A 19 -7.67 5.07 -5.99
N LEU A 20 -8.56 5.99 -5.58
CA LEU A 20 -9.33 5.83 -4.35
C LEU A 20 -10.34 4.69 -4.46
N ALA A 21 -10.96 4.50 -5.63
CA ALA A 21 -11.86 3.38 -5.85
C ALA A 21 -11.10 2.05 -5.78
N ALA A 22 -9.94 1.98 -6.42
CA ALA A 22 -9.10 0.79 -6.39
C ALA A 22 -8.56 0.51 -4.98
N ARG A 23 -8.33 1.56 -4.18
CA ARG A 23 -7.86 1.41 -2.80
C ARG A 23 -8.80 0.55 -1.96
N VAL A 24 -10.10 0.78 -2.07
CA VAL A 24 -11.09 0.02 -1.31
C VAL A 24 -10.99 -1.46 -1.66
N GLU A 25 -10.89 -1.78 -2.94
CA GLU A 25 -10.76 -3.16 -3.40
C GLU A 25 -9.43 -3.79 -2.96
N MET A 26 -8.35 -3.02 -3.03
CA MET A 26 -7.03 -3.51 -2.63
C MET A 26 -7.01 -3.87 -1.14
N LEU A 27 -7.60 -3.02 -0.28
CA LEU A 27 -7.65 -3.31 1.15
C LEU A 27 -8.46 -4.57 1.44
N ALA A 28 -9.55 -4.78 0.72
CA ALA A 28 -10.35 -6.01 0.85
C ALA A 28 -9.54 -7.23 0.40
N ASP A 29 -8.80 -7.10 -0.70
CA ASP A 29 -7.93 -8.18 -1.20
C ASP A 29 -6.83 -8.51 -0.20
N PHE A 30 -6.19 -7.50 0.38
CA PHE A 30 -5.16 -7.73 1.40
C PHE A 30 -5.76 -8.44 2.62
N ALA A 31 -6.92 -7.99 3.10
CA ALA A 31 -7.56 -8.59 4.25
C ALA A 31 -7.90 -10.07 4.00
N ALA A 32 -8.26 -10.41 2.78
CA ALA A 32 -8.66 -11.78 2.42
C ALA A 32 -7.47 -12.70 2.11
N ASP A 33 -6.37 -12.15 1.60
CA ASP A 33 -5.29 -12.96 1.02
C ASP A 33 -3.93 -12.80 1.69
N ARG A 34 -3.73 -11.76 2.48
CA ARG A 34 -2.42 -11.47 3.08
C ARG A 34 -2.42 -11.80 4.56
N GLU A 35 -1.67 -12.83 4.92
CA GLU A 35 -1.44 -13.14 6.33
C GLU A 35 -0.66 -12.01 6.99
N GLY A 36 -1.05 -11.64 8.19
CA GLY A 36 -0.35 -10.59 8.95
C GLY A 36 -0.70 -9.16 8.54
N PHE A 37 -1.59 -8.95 7.57
CA PHE A 37 -2.05 -7.61 7.23
C PHE A 37 -2.87 -7.05 8.39
N ARG A 38 -2.49 -5.86 8.89
CA ARG A 38 -3.14 -5.24 10.05
C ARG A 38 -3.90 -3.97 9.74
N GLY A 39 -3.72 -3.42 8.55
CA GLY A 39 -4.40 -2.20 8.13
C GLY A 39 -3.46 -1.29 7.38
N ALA A 40 -4.03 -0.20 6.88
CA ALA A 40 -3.26 0.74 6.06
C ALA A 40 -3.89 2.13 6.13
N ARG A 41 -3.05 3.14 5.90
CA ARG A 41 -3.49 4.53 5.76
C ARG A 41 -2.89 5.11 4.51
N LEU A 42 -3.70 5.89 3.78
CA LEU A 42 -3.26 6.57 2.59
C LEU A 42 -3.33 8.07 2.86
N ILE A 43 -2.21 8.76 2.66
CA ILE A 43 -2.09 10.18 2.96
C ILE A 43 -1.80 10.92 1.65
N GLN A 44 -2.60 11.94 1.36
CA GLN A 44 -2.34 12.81 0.23
C GLN A 44 -1.38 13.91 0.67
N LEU A 45 -0.30 14.06 -0.09
CA LEU A 45 0.72 15.07 0.17
C LEU A 45 0.60 16.20 -0.86
N PRO A 46 1.21 17.38 -0.61
CA PRO A 46 1.23 18.43 -1.62
C PRO A 46 1.90 18.00 -2.91
N GLY A 47 1.49 18.60 -4.04
CA GLY A 47 2.17 18.39 -5.31
C GLY A 47 1.84 17.09 -6.02
N GLY A 48 0.69 16.49 -5.75
CA GLY A 48 0.28 15.26 -6.44
C GLY A 48 0.95 14.01 -5.92
N GLU A 49 1.58 14.09 -4.76
CA GLU A 49 2.22 12.94 -4.12
C GLU A 49 1.32 12.33 -3.07
N TRP A 50 1.58 11.07 -2.81
CA TRP A 50 0.84 10.27 -1.83
C TRP A 50 1.81 9.44 -1.00
N LEU A 51 1.42 9.14 0.23
CA LEU A 51 2.17 8.24 1.10
C LEU A 51 1.24 7.13 1.56
N ASP A 52 1.63 5.90 1.27
CA ASP A 52 0.91 4.72 1.71
C ASP A 52 1.64 4.10 2.88
N ILE A 53 0.94 3.91 3.99
CA ILE A 53 1.50 3.30 5.20
C ILE A 53 0.71 2.02 5.45
N VAL A 54 1.38 0.88 5.31
CA VAL A 54 0.74 -0.43 5.52
C VAL A 54 1.37 -1.12 6.71
N ASP A 55 0.55 -1.58 7.65
CA ASP A 55 1.00 -2.27 8.85
C ASP A 55 0.95 -3.77 8.67
N TRP A 56 2.05 -4.42 9.01
CA TRP A 56 2.21 -5.88 8.95
C TRP A 56 2.57 -6.41 10.32
N ALA A 57 2.11 -7.62 10.64
CA ALA A 57 2.42 -8.25 11.92
C ALA A 57 3.92 -8.52 12.08
N SER A 58 4.61 -8.82 10.97
CA SER A 58 6.04 -9.15 11.00
C SER A 58 6.69 -8.81 9.66
N ALA A 59 8.03 -8.74 9.66
CA ALA A 59 8.79 -8.56 8.43
C ALA A 59 8.61 -9.76 7.48
N GLU A 60 8.40 -10.94 8.03
CA GLU A 60 8.16 -12.14 7.23
C GLU A 60 6.85 -12.06 6.48
N ASP A 61 5.79 -11.55 7.13
CA ASP A 61 4.49 -11.37 6.49
C ASP A 61 4.57 -10.33 5.38
N TYR A 62 5.30 -9.25 5.60
CA TYR A 62 5.54 -8.24 4.57
C TYR A 62 6.28 -8.86 3.38
N ALA A 63 7.34 -9.61 3.64
CA ALA A 63 8.10 -10.26 2.57
C ALA A 63 7.23 -11.24 1.76
N ALA A 64 6.38 -12.00 2.44
CA ALA A 64 5.46 -12.92 1.79
C ALA A 64 4.46 -12.17 0.91
N SER A 65 3.96 -11.02 1.37
CA SER A 65 3.07 -10.18 0.57
C SER A 65 3.76 -9.67 -0.69
N ARG A 66 5.00 -9.21 -0.56
CA ARG A 66 5.77 -8.74 -1.72
C ARG A 66 5.97 -9.85 -2.74
N ALA A 67 6.22 -11.06 -2.28
CA ALA A 67 6.41 -12.21 -3.16
C ALA A 67 5.15 -12.53 -3.97
N LYS A 68 3.96 -12.27 -3.41
CA LYS A 68 2.69 -12.46 -4.13
C LYS A 68 2.47 -11.39 -5.18
N GLY A 69 3.01 -10.19 -4.97
CA GLY A 69 2.86 -9.09 -5.92
C GLY A 69 1.40 -8.68 -6.12
N ALA A 70 1.09 -8.23 -7.33
CA ALA A 70 -0.26 -7.78 -7.69
C ALA A 70 -1.09 -8.96 -8.18
N ASN A 71 -1.27 -9.96 -7.32
CA ASN A 71 -1.91 -11.23 -7.68
C ASN A 71 -3.44 -11.19 -7.70
N LEU A 72 -4.05 -10.13 -7.17
CA LEU A 72 -5.51 -9.99 -7.12
C LEU A 72 -5.95 -8.69 -7.82
N PRO A 73 -7.20 -8.65 -8.34
CA PRO A 73 -7.63 -7.52 -9.20
C PRO A 73 -7.58 -6.14 -8.53
N GLY A 74 -7.98 -6.03 -7.28
CA GLY A 74 -7.97 -4.74 -6.58
C GLY A 74 -6.56 -4.23 -6.37
N ILE A 75 -5.64 -5.11 -6.00
CA ILE A 75 -4.23 -4.78 -5.84
C ILE A 75 -3.65 -4.32 -7.17
N ALA A 76 -3.93 -5.06 -8.24
CA ALA A 76 -3.43 -4.74 -9.57
C ALA A 76 -3.94 -3.38 -10.05
N ARG A 77 -5.23 -3.08 -9.83
CA ARG A 77 -5.82 -1.80 -10.24
C ARG A 77 -5.23 -0.63 -9.46
N PHE A 78 -4.97 -0.82 -8.17
CA PHE A 78 -4.36 0.24 -7.37
C PHE A 78 -2.96 0.59 -7.90
N PHE A 79 -2.14 -0.43 -8.13
CA PHE A 79 -0.79 -0.21 -8.66
C PHE A 79 -0.81 0.38 -10.06
N ALA A 80 -1.78 0.00 -10.89
CA ALA A 80 -1.91 0.54 -12.24
C ALA A 80 -2.25 2.04 -12.25
N ALA A 81 -2.87 2.56 -11.19
CA ALA A 81 -3.17 3.98 -11.08
C ALA A 81 -1.96 4.82 -10.65
N ILE A 82 -0.88 4.19 -10.19
CA ILE A 82 0.33 4.89 -9.77
C ILE A 82 1.17 5.21 -10.99
N ASP A 83 1.54 6.49 -11.14
CA ASP A 83 2.37 6.90 -12.27
C ASP A 83 3.86 6.71 -12.00
N GLU A 84 4.29 6.94 -10.75
CA GLU A 84 5.70 6.85 -10.40
C GLU A 84 5.83 6.53 -8.92
N VAL A 85 6.65 5.54 -8.58
CA VAL A 85 7.04 5.27 -7.20
C VAL A 85 8.27 6.12 -6.89
N VAL A 86 8.14 7.02 -5.91
CA VAL A 86 9.24 7.91 -5.50
C VAL A 86 10.18 7.21 -4.54
N SER A 87 9.61 6.48 -3.55
CA SER A 87 10.41 5.73 -2.60
C SER A 87 9.58 4.60 -2.01
N ALA A 88 10.26 3.56 -1.56
CA ALA A 88 9.64 2.44 -0.88
C ALA A 88 10.57 2.01 0.24
N GLU A 89 10.08 2.05 1.47
CA GLU A 89 10.89 1.77 2.65
C GLU A 89 10.17 0.82 3.58
N GLU A 90 10.95 0.10 4.37
CA GLU A 90 10.45 -0.76 5.43
C GLU A 90 10.94 -0.20 6.75
N GLY A 91 10.02 -0.11 7.72
CA GLY A 91 10.36 0.35 9.06
C GLY A 91 9.80 -0.57 10.13
N THR A 92 10.20 -0.33 11.36
CA THR A 92 9.70 -1.07 12.51
C THR A 92 9.14 -0.07 13.51
N THR A 93 7.90 -0.30 13.96
CA THR A 93 7.31 0.57 14.98
C THR A 93 8.02 0.36 16.31
N GLN A 94 8.21 1.44 17.06
CA GLN A 94 8.91 1.40 18.33
C GLN A 94 7.96 1.47 19.53
N ASP A 95 6.78 1.97 19.30
CA ASP A 95 5.79 2.26 20.35
C ASP A 95 4.43 1.62 20.07
N SER A 96 4.43 0.48 19.53
CA SER A 96 3.20 -0.13 19.08
C SER A 96 2.16 -0.46 20.03
#